data_2b06d8523da7bd2a7bde7efd6dbfa9dc
#
_entry.id   2b06d8523da7bd2a7bde7efd6dbfa9dc
#
_cell.length_a   1.000
_cell.length_b   1.000
_cell.length_c   1.000
_cell.angle_alpha   90.00
_cell.angle_beta   90.00
_cell.angle_gamma   90.00
#
_symmetry.space_group_name_H-M   'P 1'
#
loop_
_entity.id
_entity.type
_entity.pdbx_description
1 polymer ?
#
loop_
_entity_poly.entity_id
_entity_poly.type
_entity_poly.pdbx_seq_one_letter_code
_entity_poly.pdbx_strand_id
1 'polypeptide(L)'
;MQKIYVKPKDYWMNDPNGFIYYKGMYHLFYQCFPYGPRWGRMHWGHVVSKDLVNWEEQGIALFPSKTDDRSGCFSGSAIEEDGKMQLYYTGVNYLTENPEDINLCVDEHFVSAQLMITSEDGIHFDNIKDKKTVIPVIHDADIGDARHTRDPKVWKDGDRWYMVLGSTINDKQGKLLFFTSTDGEEWKFENSVTRENFGWMWECPDYFEVDNSQVVIFSPMQLFKDGKAEDAQTVCMQVTFDKETCDMKLP
;
A
#
# COMPACT_ATOMS: atom_id res chain seq x y z
N MET A 1 -13.32 17.10 -24.41
CA MET A 1 -13.96 17.00 -23.09
C MET A 1 -12.82 16.75 -22.10
N GLN A 2 -12.54 17.72 -21.24
CA GLN A 2 -11.51 17.55 -20.20
C GLN A 2 -11.90 16.41 -19.26
N LYS A 3 -11.03 15.44 -19.09
CA LYS A 3 -11.25 14.32 -18.16
C LYS A 3 -10.68 14.72 -16.81
N ILE A 4 -11.56 15.06 -15.87
CA ILE A 4 -11.21 15.46 -14.50
C ILE A 4 -10.82 14.24 -13.65
N TYR A 5 -10.92 13.03 -14.18
CA TYR A 5 -10.65 11.80 -13.45
C TYR A 5 -9.89 10.79 -14.31
N VAL A 6 -9.05 10.01 -13.65
CA VAL A 6 -8.34 8.86 -14.22
C VAL A 6 -9.28 7.66 -14.23
N LYS A 7 -9.37 6.97 -15.36
CA LYS A 7 -10.09 5.70 -15.47
C LYS A 7 -9.43 4.80 -16.51
N PRO A 8 -9.47 3.48 -16.33
CA PRO A 8 -8.98 2.55 -17.33
C PRO A 8 -9.88 2.58 -18.58
N LYS A 9 -9.33 2.13 -19.71
CA LYS A 9 -10.11 1.98 -20.96
C LYS A 9 -11.00 0.74 -20.91
N ASP A 10 -10.40 -0.44 -20.74
CA ASP A 10 -11.07 -1.74 -20.85
C ASP A 10 -10.57 -2.77 -19.81
N TYR A 11 -10.06 -2.33 -18.66
CA TYR A 11 -9.53 -3.21 -17.61
C TYR A 11 -9.94 -2.79 -16.21
N TRP A 12 -9.72 -3.64 -15.23
CA TRP A 12 -10.01 -3.36 -13.83
C TRP A 12 -9.06 -2.32 -13.25
N MET A 13 -9.60 -1.43 -12.43
CA MET A 13 -8.85 -0.47 -11.62
C MET A 13 -9.49 -0.36 -10.23
N ASN A 14 -8.66 -0.28 -9.19
CA ASN A 14 -9.10 0.03 -7.82
C ASN A 14 -8.20 1.10 -7.19
N ASP A 15 -7.45 0.81 -6.15
CA ASP A 15 -6.79 1.79 -5.30
C ASP A 15 -5.83 2.73 -6.03
N PRO A 16 -5.90 4.05 -5.78
CA PRO A 16 -4.83 4.96 -6.12
C PRO A 16 -3.60 4.68 -5.24
N ASN A 17 -2.42 4.71 -5.82
CA ASN A 17 -1.16 4.41 -5.16
C ASN A 17 -0.11 5.47 -5.47
N GLY A 18 0.88 5.62 -4.59
CA GLY A 18 2.11 6.32 -4.88
C GLY A 18 1.92 7.73 -5.44
N PHE A 19 0.90 8.49 -4.99
CA PHE A 19 0.71 9.87 -5.44
C PHE A 19 1.86 10.74 -4.96
N ILE A 20 2.60 11.34 -5.92
CA ILE A 20 3.79 12.15 -5.62
C ILE A 20 4.00 13.23 -6.68
N TYR A 21 4.52 14.40 -6.26
CA TYR A 21 5.08 15.38 -7.18
C TYR A 21 6.59 15.15 -7.31
N TYR A 22 7.04 14.83 -8.51
CA TYR A 22 8.42 14.47 -8.77
C TYR A 22 8.88 15.02 -10.13
N LYS A 23 10.05 15.64 -10.17
CA LYS A 23 10.67 16.23 -11.38
C LYS A 23 9.70 17.09 -12.23
N GLY A 24 8.86 17.90 -11.57
CA GLY A 24 7.96 18.84 -12.23
C GLY A 24 6.65 18.27 -12.72
N MET A 25 6.32 17.02 -12.37
CA MET A 25 5.08 16.32 -12.71
C MET A 25 4.42 15.74 -11.46
N TYR A 26 3.10 15.70 -11.45
CA TYR A 26 2.35 14.85 -10.53
C TYR A 26 2.29 13.45 -11.11
N HIS A 27 2.69 12.46 -10.33
CA HIS A 27 2.59 11.04 -10.65
C HIS A 27 1.49 10.42 -9.82
N LEU A 28 0.64 9.65 -10.45
CA LEU A 28 -0.38 8.85 -9.81
C LEU A 28 -0.28 7.42 -10.35
N PHE A 29 -0.02 6.50 -9.47
CA PHE A 29 -0.10 5.07 -9.76
C PHE A 29 -1.46 4.55 -9.30
N TYR A 30 -1.84 3.37 -9.78
CA TYR A 30 -3.10 2.75 -9.39
C TYR A 30 -3.05 1.24 -9.60
N GLN A 31 -3.70 0.51 -8.73
CA GLN A 31 -3.88 -0.91 -8.98
C GLN A 31 -4.72 -1.17 -10.22
N CYS A 32 -4.26 -2.08 -11.07
CA CYS A 32 -5.01 -2.51 -12.24
C CYS A 32 -4.78 -3.98 -12.56
N PHE A 33 -5.77 -4.60 -13.22
CA PHE A 33 -5.60 -5.90 -13.86
C PHE A 33 -5.69 -5.69 -15.37
N PRO A 34 -4.55 -5.67 -16.08
CA PRO A 34 -4.50 -5.24 -17.50
C PRO A 34 -5.13 -6.24 -18.47
N TYR A 35 -5.52 -7.43 -18.00
CA TYR A 35 -6.02 -8.52 -18.86
C TYR A 35 -7.55 -8.62 -18.91
N GLY A 36 -8.29 -7.74 -18.22
CA GLY A 36 -9.74 -7.74 -18.26
C GLY A 36 -10.41 -6.89 -17.19
N PRO A 37 -11.74 -6.65 -17.31
CA PRO A 37 -12.50 -5.80 -16.41
C PRO A 37 -12.92 -6.56 -15.12
N ARG A 38 -12.01 -7.28 -14.51
CA ARG A 38 -12.19 -8.04 -13.28
C ARG A 38 -10.94 -7.98 -12.42
N TRP A 39 -11.09 -8.26 -11.15
CA TRP A 39 -9.96 -8.42 -10.25
C TRP A 39 -9.11 -9.64 -10.62
N GLY A 40 -7.79 -9.56 -10.40
CA GLY A 40 -6.86 -10.63 -10.70
C GLY A 40 -5.46 -10.35 -10.15
N ARG A 41 -4.43 -10.87 -10.77
CA ARG A 41 -3.03 -10.57 -10.40
C ARG A 41 -2.74 -9.10 -10.67
N MET A 42 -2.74 -8.28 -9.62
CA MET A 42 -2.65 -6.84 -9.72
C MET A 42 -1.29 -6.38 -10.23
N HIS A 43 -1.35 -5.33 -11.02
CA HIS A 43 -0.24 -4.53 -11.53
C HIS A 43 -0.45 -3.09 -11.05
N TRP A 44 0.55 -2.25 -11.22
CA TRP A 44 0.36 -0.81 -11.09
C TRP A 44 0.39 -0.15 -12.47
N GLY A 45 -0.72 0.48 -12.84
CA GLY A 45 -0.78 1.45 -13.92
C GLY A 45 -0.22 2.79 -13.47
N HIS A 46 0.15 3.65 -14.41
CA HIS A 46 0.79 4.91 -14.13
C HIS A 46 0.26 6.01 -15.06
N VAL A 47 -0.07 7.16 -14.48
CA VAL A 47 -0.40 8.39 -15.19
C VAL A 47 0.37 9.57 -14.61
N VAL A 48 0.64 10.58 -15.44
CA VAL A 48 1.30 11.80 -15.02
C VAL A 48 0.50 13.02 -15.40
N SER A 49 0.67 14.13 -14.66
CA SER A 49 0.00 15.40 -14.94
C SER A 49 0.86 16.59 -14.52
N LYS A 50 0.72 17.71 -15.22
CA LYS A 50 1.30 19.00 -14.81
C LYS A 50 0.35 19.85 -13.99
N ASP A 51 -0.95 19.58 -14.06
CA ASP A 51 -2.01 20.48 -13.58
C ASP A 51 -3.10 19.76 -12.77
N LEU A 52 -2.96 18.44 -12.52
CA LEU A 52 -3.94 17.58 -11.83
C LEU A 52 -5.30 17.44 -12.57
N VAL A 53 -5.40 17.96 -13.77
CA VAL A 53 -6.62 17.95 -14.60
C VAL A 53 -6.42 17.13 -15.86
N ASN A 54 -5.28 17.33 -16.52
CA ASN A 54 -4.93 16.63 -17.75
C ASN A 54 -3.91 15.55 -17.44
N TRP A 55 -4.32 14.28 -17.59
CA TRP A 55 -3.51 13.11 -17.25
C TRP A 55 -3.07 12.37 -18.52
N GLU A 56 -1.79 12.00 -18.56
CA GLU A 56 -1.14 11.25 -19.63
C GLU A 56 -0.78 9.85 -19.12
N GLU A 57 -1.23 8.80 -19.83
CA GLU A 57 -0.89 7.41 -19.51
C GLU A 57 0.59 7.12 -19.83
N GLN A 58 1.26 6.48 -18.88
CA GLN A 58 2.65 5.99 -19.01
C GLN A 58 2.72 4.46 -19.13
N GLY A 59 1.58 3.77 -19.02
CA GLY A 59 1.50 2.31 -19.08
C GLY A 59 1.62 1.63 -17.74
N ILE A 60 2.21 0.43 -17.71
CA ILE A 60 2.39 -0.37 -16.50
C ILE A 60 3.74 -0.06 -15.87
N ALA A 61 3.74 0.44 -14.64
CA ALA A 61 4.94 0.70 -13.85
C ALA A 61 5.42 -0.53 -13.09
N LEU A 62 4.50 -1.26 -12.42
CA LEU A 62 4.82 -2.48 -11.69
C LEU A 62 4.02 -3.67 -12.23
N PHE A 63 4.70 -4.82 -12.33
CA PHE A 63 4.09 -6.09 -12.67
C PHE A 63 4.75 -7.23 -11.87
N PRO A 64 4.04 -8.33 -11.59
CA PRO A 64 4.58 -9.50 -10.90
C PRO A 64 5.85 -10.04 -11.57
N SER A 65 6.95 -10.20 -10.83
CA SER A 65 8.23 -10.62 -11.40
C SER A 65 9.19 -11.33 -10.42
N LYS A 66 8.90 -11.25 -9.13
CA LYS A 66 9.67 -11.91 -8.07
C LYS A 66 8.81 -12.97 -7.38
N THR A 67 9.43 -13.82 -6.57
CA THR A 67 8.70 -14.83 -5.79
C THR A 67 7.67 -14.19 -4.88
N ASP A 68 8.03 -13.09 -4.20
CA ASP A 68 7.17 -12.46 -3.21
C ASP A 68 6.00 -11.67 -3.82
N ASP A 69 6.08 -11.30 -5.10
CA ASP A 69 4.99 -10.59 -5.80
C ASP A 69 4.40 -11.36 -6.99
N ARG A 70 4.74 -12.63 -7.18
CA ARG A 70 4.36 -13.39 -8.38
C ARG A 70 2.84 -13.48 -8.62
N SER A 71 2.04 -13.26 -7.59
CA SER A 71 0.58 -13.31 -7.67
C SER A 71 -0.07 -11.92 -7.62
N GLY A 72 0.72 -10.87 -7.51
CA GLY A 72 0.21 -9.49 -7.60
C GLY A 72 1.09 -8.47 -6.89
N CYS A 73 1.06 -7.24 -7.42
CA CYS A 73 1.58 -6.03 -6.77
C CYS A 73 0.40 -5.28 -6.16
N PHE A 74 0.20 -5.38 -4.84
CA PHE A 74 -0.87 -4.72 -4.13
C PHE A 74 -0.50 -3.26 -3.79
N SER A 75 -1.35 -2.58 -3.05
CA SER A 75 -1.25 -1.14 -2.79
C SER A 75 0.01 -0.73 -2.04
N GLY A 76 0.30 0.56 -2.07
CA GLY A 76 1.46 1.14 -1.44
C GLY A 76 1.65 2.62 -1.75
N SER A 77 2.86 3.14 -1.52
CA SER A 77 3.18 4.56 -1.58
C SER A 77 4.45 4.86 -2.37
N ALA A 78 4.70 6.15 -2.62
CA ALA A 78 5.91 6.66 -3.23
C ALA A 78 6.57 7.70 -2.32
N ILE A 79 7.89 7.78 -2.39
CA ILE A 79 8.70 8.83 -1.75
C ILE A 79 9.87 9.20 -2.68
N GLU A 80 10.34 10.45 -2.59
CA GLU A 80 11.59 10.87 -3.21
C GLU A 80 12.70 10.83 -2.17
N GLU A 81 13.83 10.21 -2.54
CA GLU A 81 15.07 10.25 -1.77
C GLU A 81 16.27 10.27 -2.71
N ASP A 82 17.22 11.15 -2.43
CA ASP A 82 18.45 11.35 -3.22
C ASP A 82 18.20 11.53 -4.72
N GLY A 83 17.13 12.23 -5.07
CA GLY A 83 16.74 12.51 -6.46
C GLY A 83 16.17 11.32 -7.22
N LYS A 84 15.84 10.22 -6.53
CA LYS A 84 15.18 9.04 -7.08
C LYS A 84 13.78 8.87 -6.51
N MET A 85 12.87 8.40 -7.34
CA MET A 85 11.56 7.94 -6.87
C MET A 85 11.68 6.51 -6.35
N GLN A 86 11.17 6.27 -5.16
CA GLN A 86 11.07 4.94 -4.56
C GLN A 86 9.59 4.59 -4.39
N LEU A 87 9.18 3.43 -4.90
CA LEU A 87 7.86 2.87 -4.67
C LEU A 87 7.97 1.74 -3.66
N TYR A 88 7.14 1.80 -2.63
CA TYR A 88 6.97 0.73 -1.65
C TYR A 88 5.58 0.13 -1.84
N TYR A 89 5.48 -1.19 -1.91
CA TYR A 89 4.23 -1.87 -2.21
C TYR A 89 4.19 -3.26 -1.58
N THR A 90 3.01 -3.83 -1.50
CA THR A 90 2.84 -5.20 -1.02
C THR A 90 2.89 -6.17 -2.18
N GLY A 91 3.80 -7.12 -2.12
CA GLY A 91 3.81 -8.28 -2.99
C GLY A 91 3.00 -9.42 -2.39
N VAL A 92 2.24 -10.12 -3.24
CA VAL A 92 1.44 -11.27 -2.86
C VAL A 92 1.90 -12.51 -3.58
N ASN A 93 2.00 -13.62 -2.83
CA ASN A 93 2.37 -14.92 -3.34
C ASN A 93 1.30 -15.95 -2.95
N TYR A 94 0.54 -16.45 -3.92
CA TYR A 94 -0.40 -17.56 -3.71
C TYR A 94 0.37 -18.85 -3.47
N LEU A 95 0.16 -19.47 -2.33
CA LEU A 95 0.73 -20.79 -1.99
C LEU A 95 -0.10 -21.90 -2.64
N THR A 96 -1.39 -21.64 -2.90
CA THR A 96 -2.27 -22.54 -3.65
C THR A 96 -3.07 -21.75 -4.68
N GLU A 97 -2.68 -21.89 -5.94
CA GLU A 97 -3.40 -21.27 -7.07
C GLU A 97 -4.67 -22.06 -7.39
N ASN A 98 -5.73 -21.35 -7.78
CA ASN A 98 -6.93 -22.00 -8.28
C ASN A 98 -6.64 -22.62 -9.67
N PRO A 99 -6.83 -23.94 -9.87
CA PRO A 99 -6.52 -24.60 -11.14
C PRO A 99 -7.41 -24.16 -12.31
N GLU A 100 -8.60 -23.61 -12.04
CA GLU A 100 -9.51 -23.09 -13.06
C GLU A 100 -9.23 -21.61 -13.41
N ASP A 101 -8.67 -20.85 -12.48
CA ASP A 101 -8.27 -19.46 -12.69
C ASP A 101 -7.03 -19.09 -11.85
N ILE A 102 -5.88 -19.07 -12.46
CA ILE A 102 -4.60 -18.76 -11.82
C ILE A 102 -4.53 -17.35 -11.20
N ASN A 103 -5.51 -16.50 -11.47
CA ASN A 103 -5.62 -15.17 -10.86
C ASN A 103 -6.28 -15.20 -9.48
N LEU A 104 -6.75 -16.36 -9.05
CA LEU A 104 -7.41 -16.56 -7.76
C LEU A 104 -6.59 -17.48 -6.87
N CYS A 105 -6.69 -17.26 -5.57
CA CYS A 105 -6.14 -18.12 -4.54
C CYS A 105 -7.22 -19.08 -4.02
N VAL A 106 -6.84 -20.30 -3.67
CA VAL A 106 -7.73 -21.25 -2.99
C VAL A 106 -7.66 -20.99 -1.49
N ASP A 107 -8.83 -20.86 -0.83
CA ASP A 107 -8.99 -20.75 0.63
C ASP A 107 -8.08 -19.67 1.26
N GLU A 108 -7.87 -18.57 0.55
CA GLU A 108 -6.96 -17.50 1.00
C GLU A 108 -5.55 -17.99 1.41
N HIS A 109 -5.09 -19.08 0.79
CA HIS A 109 -3.78 -19.66 1.06
C HIS A 109 -2.67 -18.90 0.33
N PHE A 110 -2.38 -17.69 0.79
CA PHE A 110 -1.34 -16.81 0.29
C PHE A 110 -0.53 -16.17 1.43
N VAL A 111 0.55 -15.54 1.07
CA VAL A 111 1.36 -14.72 1.98
C VAL A 111 1.66 -13.38 1.34
N SER A 112 1.96 -12.39 2.18
CA SER A 112 2.32 -11.03 1.74
C SER A 112 3.66 -10.60 2.32
N ALA A 113 4.44 -9.86 1.52
CA ALA A 113 5.70 -9.24 1.91
C ALA A 113 5.73 -7.80 1.39
N GLN A 114 6.58 -6.94 1.97
CA GLN A 114 6.71 -5.58 1.48
C GLN A 114 7.96 -5.47 0.61
N LEU A 115 7.79 -4.88 -0.56
CA LEU A 115 8.84 -4.70 -1.55
C LEU A 115 9.04 -3.22 -1.84
N MET A 116 10.23 -2.90 -2.36
CA MET A 116 10.52 -1.60 -2.93
C MET A 116 11.13 -1.74 -4.33
N ILE A 117 11.02 -0.66 -5.11
CA ILE A 117 11.71 -0.48 -6.39
C ILE A 117 12.04 1.00 -6.58
N THR A 118 13.11 1.31 -7.29
CA THR A 118 13.56 2.68 -7.53
C THR A 118 13.51 3.05 -8.99
N SER A 119 13.36 4.35 -9.28
CA SER A 119 13.45 4.92 -10.62
C SER A 119 14.19 6.26 -10.58
N GLU A 120 15.09 6.46 -11.53
CA GLU A 120 15.81 7.73 -11.71
C GLU A 120 14.91 8.82 -12.31
N ASP A 121 13.96 8.47 -13.15
CA ASP A 121 13.11 9.40 -13.89
C ASP A 121 11.63 9.40 -13.47
N GLY A 122 11.24 8.45 -12.61
CA GLY A 122 9.86 8.26 -12.15
C GLY A 122 8.95 7.59 -13.20
N ILE A 123 9.48 7.21 -14.33
CA ILE A 123 8.73 6.59 -15.45
C ILE A 123 9.16 5.15 -15.69
N HIS A 124 10.47 4.89 -15.70
CA HIS A 124 11.02 3.58 -15.98
C HIS A 124 11.43 2.85 -14.70
N PHE A 125 10.87 1.67 -14.50
CA PHE A 125 11.13 0.78 -13.36
C PHE A 125 11.58 -0.59 -13.88
N ASP A 126 12.82 -1.01 -13.56
CA ASP A 126 13.31 -2.35 -13.95
C ASP A 126 12.76 -3.41 -12.98
N ASN A 127 11.55 -3.87 -13.26
CA ASN A 127 10.84 -4.87 -12.45
C ASN A 127 11.60 -6.20 -12.28
N ILE A 128 12.59 -6.46 -13.14
CA ILE A 128 13.36 -7.72 -13.11
C ILE A 128 14.56 -7.61 -12.20
N LYS A 129 15.25 -6.44 -12.18
CA LYS A 129 16.53 -6.30 -11.46
C LYS A 129 16.37 -5.57 -10.13
N ASP A 130 15.58 -4.49 -10.11
CA ASP A 130 15.67 -3.47 -9.06
C ASP A 130 14.68 -3.67 -7.91
N LYS A 131 13.81 -4.67 -7.98
CA LYS A 131 12.90 -5.02 -6.87
C LYS A 131 13.66 -5.69 -5.73
N LYS A 132 13.40 -5.19 -4.51
CA LYS A 132 13.93 -5.73 -3.26
C LYS A 132 12.79 -6.02 -2.29
N THR A 133 12.85 -7.14 -1.58
CA THR A 133 11.99 -7.39 -0.42
C THR A 133 12.60 -6.68 0.78
N VAL A 134 11.87 -5.73 1.36
CA VAL A 134 12.32 -4.90 2.48
C VAL A 134 11.73 -5.34 3.83
N ILE A 135 10.50 -5.89 3.82
CA ILE A 135 9.94 -6.60 4.97
C ILE A 135 9.45 -7.96 4.46
N PRO A 136 10.11 -9.06 4.84
CA PRO A 136 9.66 -10.40 4.47
C PRO A 136 8.32 -10.74 5.13
N VAL A 137 7.73 -11.87 4.73
CA VAL A 137 6.50 -12.38 5.35
C VAL A 137 6.63 -12.41 6.86
N ILE A 138 5.69 -11.76 7.55
CA ILE A 138 5.66 -11.71 9.01
C ILE A 138 4.96 -12.97 9.53
N HIS A 139 5.73 -13.89 10.09
CA HIS A 139 5.21 -15.13 10.69
C HIS A 139 4.93 -15.00 12.20
N ASP A 140 5.41 -13.92 12.82
CA ASP A 140 5.17 -13.64 14.23
C ASP A 140 3.80 -12.96 14.38
N ALA A 141 2.83 -13.72 14.90
CA ALA A 141 1.45 -13.26 15.10
C ALA A 141 1.33 -12.12 16.14
N ASP A 142 2.31 -11.93 17.01
CA ASP A 142 2.34 -10.79 17.93
C ASP A 142 2.64 -9.49 17.18
N ILE A 143 3.37 -9.56 16.05
CA ILE A 143 3.65 -8.44 15.19
C ILE A 143 2.51 -8.23 14.18
N GLY A 144 2.27 -9.22 13.28
CA GLY A 144 1.32 -9.07 12.19
C GLY A 144 0.81 -10.40 11.63
N ASP A 145 -0.08 -10.34 10.66
CA ASP A 145 -0.60 -11.51 9.98
C ASP A 145 0.20 -11.79 8.70
N ALA A 146 0.53 -13.06 8.44
CA ALA A 146 1.35 -13.46 7.29
C ALA A 146 0.67 -13.23 5.94
N ARG A 147 -0.66 -13.17 5.90
CA ARG A 147 -1.48 -12.94 4.69
C ARG A 147 -1.89 -11.47 4.58
N HIS A 148 -2.45 -10.94 5.65
CA HIS A 148 -3.16 -9.67 5.67
C HIS A 148 -2.33 -8.50 6.22
N THR A 149 -0.99 -8.51 6.05
CA THR A 149 -0.16 -7.35 6.33
C THR A 149 0.21 -6.68 5.01
N ARG A 150 -0.32 -5.44 4.78
CA ARG A 150 -0.24 -4.79 3.47
C ARG A 150 -0.31 -3.26 3.49
N ASP A 151 -0.16 -2.68 2.29
CA ASP A 151 -0.39 -1.28 1.95
C ASP A 151 0.59 -0.33 2.65
N PRO A 152 1.92 -0.44 2.38
CA PRO A 152 2.91 0.38 3.04
C PRO A 152 2.78 1.86 2.66
N LYS A 153 2.62 2.71 3.68
CA LYS A 153 2.85 4.14 3.57
C LYS A 153 4.18 4.48 4.22
N VAL A 154 5.08 5.05 3.43
CA VAL A 154 6.43 5.45 3.87
C VAL A 154 6.53 6.96 3.93
N TRP A 155 7.19 7.47 4.97
CA TRP A 155 7.57 8.88 5.09
C TRP A 155 8.90 9.00 5.82
N LYS A 156 9.50 10.19 5.77
CA LYS A 156 10.76 10.50 6.42
C LYS A 156 10.61 11.76 7.26
N ASP A 157 11.23 11.77 8.44
CA ASP A 157 11.35 12.94 9.30
C ASP A 157 12.79 13.05 9.79
N GLY A 158 13.49 14.09 9.34
CA GLY A 158 14.94 14.17 9.47
C GLY A 158 15.64 13.00 8.79
N ASP A 159 16.49 12.28 9.53
CA ASP A 159 17.22 11.11 9.03
C ASP A 159 16.49 9.77 9.31
N ARG A 160 15.33 9.81 9.96
CA ARG A 160 14.58 8.62 10.33
C ARG A 160 13.44 8.36 9.36
N TRP A 161 13.39 7.13 8.88
CA TRP A 161 12.32 6.61 8.04
C TRP A 161 11.26 5.91 8.87
N TYR A 162 10.02 6.02 8.43
CA TYR A 162 8.85 5.40 9.03
C TYR A 162 8.04 4.69 7.96
N MET A 163 7.46 3.57 8.35
CA MET A 163 6.46 2.87 7.52
C MET A 163 5.28 2.47 8.41
N VAL A 164 4.07 2.74 7.94
CA VAL A 164 2.85 2.17 8.52
C VAL A 164 2.26 1.16 7.55
N LEU A 165 1.82 0.03 8.10
CA LEU A 165 1.16 -1.06 7.37
C LEU A 165 -0.19 -1.34 8.01
N GLY A 166 -1.17 -1.71 7.19
CA GLY A 166 -2.39 -2.33 7.66
C GLY A 166 -2.20 -3.81 7.96
N SER A 167 -2.89 -4.32 8.97
CA SER A 167 -2.85 -5.72 9.36
C SER A 167 -4.11 -6.13 10.12
N THR A 168 -4.14 -7.36 10.61
CA THR A 168 -5.25 -7.93 11.38
C THR A 168 -4.74 -8.76 12.56
N ILE A 169 -5.59 -8.96 13.55
CA ILE A 169 -5.43 -9.92 14.64
C ILE A 169 -6.45 -11.03 14.43
N ASN A 170 -5.98 -12.23 14.05
CA ASN A 170 -6.80 -13.44 13.88
C ASN A 170 -8.04 -13.24 12.97
N ASP A 171 -7.93 -12.42 11.92
CA ASP A 171 -9.01 -12.09 10.99
C ASP A 171 -10.27 -11.50 11.67
N LYS A 172 -10.09 -10.82 12.80
CA LYS A 172 -11.20 -10.28 13.61
C LYS A 172 -11.06 -8.82 13.99
N GLN A 173 -9.82 -8.34 14.12
CA GLN A 173 -9.56 -7.01 14.63
C GLN A 173 -8.44 -6.35 13.83
N GLY A 174 -8.77 -5.21 13.21
CA GLY A 174 -7.83 -4.42 12.44
C GLY A 174 -6.73 -3.80 13.31
N LYS A 175 -5.56 -3.59 12.71
CA LYS A 175 -4.34 -3.18 13.38
C LYS A 175 -3.48 -2.38 12.41
N LEU A 176 -2.80 -1.32 12.89
CA LEU A 176 -1.69 -0.69 12.18
C LEU A 176 -0.37 -1.12 12.82
N LEU A 177 0.62 -1.39 11.98
CA LEU A 177 1.99 -1.72 12.39
C LEU A 177 2.90 -0.58 11.99
N PHE A 178 3.81 -0.20 12.88
CA PHE A 178 4.82 0.82 12.63
C PHE A 178 6.21 0.23 12.61
N PHE A 179 6.95 0.57 11.57
CA PHE A 179 8.34 0.21 11.38
C PHE A 179 9.18 1.47 11.20
N THR A 180 10.46 1.39 11.56
CA THR A 180 11.45 2.44 11.30
C THR A 180 12.66 1.90 10.59
N SER A 181 13.37 2.80 9.90
CA SER A 181 14.61 2.50 9.20
C SER A 181 15.54 3.72 9.22
N THR A 182 16.81 3.50 8.93
CA THR A 182 17.82 4.54 8.72
C THR A 182 18.20 4.69 7.25
N ASP A 183 17.81 3.76 6.39
CA ASP A 183 18.22 3.70 4.98
C ASP A 183 17.03 3.43 4.00
N GLY A 184 15.83 3.18 4.54
CA GLY A 184 14.65 2.82 3.75
C GLY A 184 14.63 1.37 3.23
N GLU A 185 15.68 0.58 3.49
CA GLU A 185 15.80 -0.81 3.03
C GLU A 185 15.69 -1.83 4.17
N GLU A 186 16.34 -1.57 5.31
CA GLU A 186 16.29 -2.43 6.49
C GLU A 186 15.31 -1.85 7.53
N TRP A 187 14.22 -2.57 7.82
CA TRP A 187 13.12 -2.11 8.64
C TRP A 187 13.03 -2.87 9.96
N LYS A 188 12.84 -2.15 11.04
CA LYS A 188 12.65 -2.67 12.38
C LYS A 188 11.23 -2.39 12.85
N PHE A 189 10.52 -3.41 13.32
CA PHE A 189 9.23 -3.23 14.00
C PHE A 189 9.41 -2.45 15.30
N GLU A 190 8.59 -1.44 15.51
CA GLU A 190 8.62 -0.60 16.71
C GLU A 190 7.34 -0.73 17.54
N ASN A 191 6.18 -0.59 16.94
CA ASN A 191 4.93 -0.57 17.67
C ASN A 191 3.73 -0.92 16.79
N SER A 192 2.56 -1.06 17.42
CA SER A 192 1.29 -1.24 16.73
C SER A 192 0.14 -0.59 17.49
N VAL A 193 -0.92 -0.22 16.77
CA VAL A 193 -2.16 0.27 17.35
C VAL A 193 -3.35 -0.50 16.81
N THR A 194 -4.32 -0.76 17.66
CA THR A 194 -5.58 -1.43 17.36
C THR A 194 -6.72 -0.80 18.13
N ARG A 195 -7.96 -1.06 17.69
CA ARG A 195 -9.19 -0.63 18.36
C ARG A 195 -10.23 -1.72 18.23
N GLU A 196 -10.82 -2.10 19.36
CA GLU A 196 -11.89 -3.12 19.40
C GLU A 196 -13.12 -2.67 18.62
N ASN A 197 -13.78 -3.61 17.96
CA ASN A 197 -15.02 -3.39 17.19
C ASN A 197 -14.89 -2.34 16.08
N PHE A 198 -13.70 -2.22 15.49
CA PHE A 198 -13.40 -1.22 14.46
C PHE A 198 -12.91 -1.86 13.14
N GLY A 199 -13.65 -2.85 12.65
CA GLY A 199 -13.31 -3.62 11.46
C GLY A 199 -12.29 -4.73 11.74
N TRP A 200 -12.26 -5.73 10.88
CA TRP A 200 -11.37 -6.88 11.04
C TRP A 200 -9.98 -6.68 10.43
N MET A 201 -9.85 -5.78 9.45
CA MET A 201 -8.63 -5.40 8.75
C MET A 201 -8.67 -3.89 8.50
N TRP A 202 -7.51 -3.22 8.56
CA TRP A 202 -7.37 -1.81 8.23
C TRP A 202 -6.49 -1.65 7.00
N GLU A 203 -7.10 -1.28 5.87
CA GLU A 203 -6.43 -1.16 4.57
C GLU A 203 -5.97 0.26 4.28
N CYS A 204 -4.98 0.37 3.40
CA CYS A 204 -4.50 1.63 2.81
C CYS A 204 -4.22 2.73 3.85
N PRO A 205 -3.43 2.46 4.90
CA PRO A 205 -3.14 3.49 5.89
C PRO A 205 -2.31 4.62 5.27
N ASP A 206 -2.61 5.85 5.66
CA ASP A 206 -1.79 7.02 5.40
C ASP A 206 -1.61 7.83 6.68
N TYR A 207 -0.42 8.37 6.89
CA TYR A 207 -0.10 9.28 7.99
C TYR A 207 0.53 10.54 7.44
N PHE A 208 0.09 11.68 7.94
CA PHE A 208 0.67 12.98 7.59
C PHE A 208 0.44 14.01 8.68
N GLU A 209 1.21 15.08 8.62
CA GLU A 209 1.07 16.24 9.51
C GLU A 209 0.60 17.45 8.70
N VAL A 210 -0.40 18.17 9.21
CA VAL A 210 -0.94 19.38 8.64
C VAL A 210 -1.33 20.35 9.76
N ASP A 211 -0.90 21.61 9.66
CA ASP A 211 -1.23 22.69 10.60
C ASP A 211 -1.04 22.31 12.08
N ASN A 212 0.07 21.63 12.42
CA ASN A 212 0.39 21.08 13.74
C ASN A 212 -0.54 19.96 14.22
N SER A 213 -1.36 19.40 13.33
CA SER A 213 -2.18 18.23 13.62
C SER A 213 -1.57 16.99 12.98
N GLN A 214 -1.54 15.90 13.71
CA GLN A 214 -1.17 14.58 13.23
C GLN A 214 -2.42 13.84 12.81
N VAL A 215 -2.45 13.31 11.61
CA VAL A 215 -3.64 12.70 11.01
C VAL A 215 -3.29 11.32 10.49
N VAL A 216 -4.17 10.35 10.78
CA VAL A 216 -4.16 9.03 10.16
C VAL A 216 -5.43 8.83 9.34
N ILE A 217 -5.27 8.23 8.16
CA ILE A 217 -6.37 7.78 7.30
C ILE A 217 -6.20 6.29 7.06
N PHE A 218 -7.27 5.52 7.11
CA PHE A 218 -7.29 4.12 6.70
C PHE A 218 -8.71 3.65 6.41
N SER A 219 -8.86 2.48 5.80
CA SER A 219 -10.16 1.90 5.44
C SER A 219 -10.42 0.64 6.27
N PRO A 220 -11.19 0.73 7.38
CA PRO A 220 -11.57 -0.45 8.14
C PRO A 220 -12.55 -1.31 7.34
N MET A 221 -12.22 -2.57 7.14
CA MET A 221 -13.10 -3.55 6.49
C MET A 221 -14.19 -4.03 7.44
N GLN A 222 -15.45 -4.03 6.97
CA GLN A 222 -16.63 -4.48 7.72
C GLN A 222 -16.77 -3.76 9.06
N LEU A 223 -16.81 -2.44 9.01
CA LEU A 223 -17.16 -1.64 10.18
C LEU A 223 -18.63 -1.87 10.52
N PHE A 224 -18.91 -2.27 11.77
CA PHE A 224 -20.28 -2.46 12.24
C PHE A 224 -20.83 -1.17 12.82
N LYS A 225 -21.96 -0.71 12.28
CA LYS A 225 -22.74 0.41 12.80
C LYS A 225 -24.20 -0.02 12.93
N ASP A 226 -24.77 0.21 14.09
CA ASP A 226 -26.18 -0.16 14.40
C ASP A 226 -26.52 -1.63 14.08
N GLY A 227 -25.52 -2.54 14.28
CA GLY A 227 -25.68 -3.97 14.04
C GLY A 227 -25.64 -4.40 12.58
N LYS A 228 -25.27 -3.51 11.65
CA LYS A 228 -25.08 -3.80 10.23
C LYS A 228 -23.62 -3.60 9.86
N ALA A 229 -23.11 -4.50 9.02
CA ALA A 229 -21.80 -4.32 8.40
C ALA A 229 -21.89 -3.17 7.38
N GLU A 230 -21.03 -2.18 7.50
CA GLU A 230 -20.81 -1.13 6.51
C GLU A 230 -19.49 -1.42 5.81
N ASP A 231 -19.55 -1.74 4.53
CA ASP A 231 -18.37 -1.95 3.69
C ASP A 231 -17.87 -0.62 3.12
N ALA A 232 -16.59 -0.60 2.72
CA ALA A 232 -15.95 0.50 2.00
C ALA A 232 -16.01 1.86 2.73
N GLN A 233 -15.77 1.86 4.03
CA GLN A 233 -15.60 3.09 4.81
C GLN A 233 -14.14 3.53 4.80
N THR A 234 -13.89 4.82 4.62
CA THR A 234 -12.59 5.44 4.90
C THR A 234 -12.73 6.35 6.09
N VAL A 235 -11.86 6.20 7.07
CA VAL A 235 -11.83 7.03 8.28
C VAL A 235 -10.64 7.98 8.23
N CYS A 236 -10.83 9.19 8.75
CA CYS A 236 -9.80 10.18 8.93
C CYS A 236 -9.85 10.64 10.40
N MET A 237 -8.75 10.49 11.11
CA MET A 237 -8.69 10.78 12.55
C MET A 237 -7.52 11.69 12.87
N GLN A 238 -7.75 12.69 13.70
CA GLN A 238 -6.68 13.38 14.39
C GLN A 238 -6.15 12.48 15.50
N VAL A 239 -4.83 12.29 15.54
CA VAL A 239 -4.17 11.36 16.47
C VAL A 239 -3.05 12.06 17.24
N THR A 240 -2.50 11.37 18.22
CA THR A 240 -1.19 11.69 18.78
C THR A 240 -0.24 10.56 18.40
N PHE A 241 0.85 10.89 17.73
CA PHE A 241 1.90 9.94 17.34
C PHE A 241 3.24 10.38 17.93
N ASP A 242 3.81 9.52 18.76
CA ASP A 242 5.14 9.71 19.32
C ASP A 242 6.18 9.15 18.33
N LYS A 243 6.97 10.05 17.73
CA LYS A 243 7.97 9.68 16.72
C LYS A 243 9.14 8.86 17.26
N GLU A 244 9.42 8.92 18.56
CA GLU A 244 10.50 8.15 19.17
C GLU A 244 10.11 6.68 19.36
N THR A 245 8.91 6.44 19.85
CA THR A 245 8.41 5.12 20.23
C THR A 245 7.43 4.51 19.22
N CYS A 246 7.01 5.30 18.21
CA CYS A 246 5.92 4.97 17.31
C CYS A 246 4.59 4.60 18.02
N ASP A 247 4.37 5.15 19.23
CA ASP A 247 3.09 5.00 19.92
C ASP A 247 2.04 5.94 19.31
N MET A 248 0.94 5.38 18.83
CA MET A 248 -0.19 6.13 18.27
C MET A 248 -1.41 6.00 19.16
N LYS A 249 -2.01 7.13 19.53
CA LYS A 249 -3.27 7.19 20.29
C LYS A 249 -4.40 7.62 19.35
N LEU A 250 -5.33 6.71 19.15
CA LEU A 250 -6.59 6.98 18.44
C LEU A 250 -7.60 7.68 19.37
N PRO A 251 -8.48 8.54 18.84
CA PRO A 251 -9.49 9.24 19.61
C PRO A 251 -10.56 8.34 20.22
#